data_2788fed2c4abec7f0438250681b4bbd1
#
_entry.id   2788fed2c4abec7f0438250681b4bbd1
#
_cell.length_a   1.000
_cell.length_b   1.000
_cell.length_c   1.000
_cell.angle_alpha   90.00
_cell.angle_beta   90.00
_cell.angle_gamma   90.00
#
_symmetry.space_group_name_H-M   'P 1'
#
loop_
_entity.id
_entity.type
_entity.pdbx_description
1 polymer ?
#
loop_
_entity_poly.entity_id
_entity_poly.type
_entity_poly.pdbx_seq_one_letter_code
_entity_poly.pdbx_strand_id
1 'polypeptide(L)'
;GLIKCGVLTQYENFRDYSSCTAMFTDQQAAYMAGILTGVRSSLLDANLCGGGRSGPCIPTAAVGTAEGDYVNGVQLGSINNANSGGTGAPAYTNFSATYSTSLTQGTTYSITIQSGNYTPDNYAAWIDYNQNDRFEITEKLGEFANTAIGQSQSFSFTVPASATLGGTTLRVRGVFHNDGEPAPTDPCYNYARGETEDYGITIVSSSNGSCIPTSA
;
A
#
# COMPACT_ATOMS: atom_id res chain seq x y z
N GLY A 1 20.19 5.67 -37.53
CA GLY A 1 20.93 4.44 -37.21
C GLY A 1 22.41 4.62 -37.48
N LEU A 2 23.23 3.94 -36.70
CA LEU A 2 24.67 3.94 -36.86
C LEU A 2 25.07 2.99 -37.99
N ILE A 3 26.01 3.41 -38.82
CA ILE A 3 26.63 2.53 -39.80
C ILE A 3 27.79 1.80 -39.10
N LYS A 4 27.67 0.50 -38.92
CA LYS A 4 28.70 -0.35 -38.39
C LYS A 4 28.95 -1.49 -39.36
N CYS A 5 30.21 -1.75 -39.69
CA CYS A 5 30.60 -2.70 -40.73
C CYS A 5 30.03 -2.37 -42.13
N GLY A 6 29.79 -1.07 -42.43
CA GLY A 6 29.28 -0.63 -43.74
C GLY A 6 27.77 -0.84 -43.99
N VAL A 7 27.05 -1.34 -42.98
CA VAL A 7 25.60 -1.57 -43.04
C VAL A 7 24.89 -0.71 -41.99
N LEU A 8 23.79 -0.06 -42.39
CA LEU A 8 22.93 0.61 -41.47
C LEU A 8 22.25 -0.45 -40.58
N THR A 9 22.63 -0.54 -39.33
CA THR A 9 22.11 -1.50 -38.39
C THR A 9 21.49 -0.79 -37.18
N GLN A 10 20.55 -1.44 -36.55
CA GLN A 10 19.89 -0.92 -35.36
C GLN A 10 20.65 -1.34 -34.12
N TYR A 11 21.92 -0.95 -34.01
CA TYR A 11 22.76 -1.24 -32.84
C TYR A 11 22.27 -0.56 -31.56
N GLU A 12 21.39 0.40 -31.71
CA GLU A 12 20.80 1.16 -30.61
C GLU A 12 19.69 0.38 -29.86
N ASN A 13 19.38 -0.81 -30.36
CA ASN A 13 18.41 -1.67 -29.72
C ASN A 13 19.00 -2.27 -28.44
N PHE A 14 18.33 -2.08 -27.33
CA PHE A 14 18.74 -2.56 -25.99
C PHE A 14 18.97 -4.09 -25.92
N ARG A 15 18.47 -4.85 -26.89
CA ARG A 15 18.66 -6.30 -26.98
C ARG A 15 19.85 -6.74 -27.83
N ASP A 16 20.54 -5.81 -28.44
CA ASP A 16 21.74 -6.13 -29.21
C ASP A 16 22.95 -6.15 -28.26
N TYR A 17 23.83 -7.14 -28.44
CA TYR A 17 25.11 -7.25 -27.72
C TYR A 17 26.17 -6.24 -28.19
N SER A 18 25.77 -5.23 -28.96
CA SER A 18 26.67 -4.16 -29.36
C SER A 18 26.95 -3.19 -28.22
N SER A 19 28.06 -2.48 -28.29
CA SER A 19 28.43 -1.46 -27.32
C SER A 19 27.57 -0.17 -27.32
N CYS A 20 26.56 -0.10 -28.21
CA CYS A 20 25.63 1.01 -28.33
C CYS A 20 24.21 0.53 -27.95
N THR A 21 23.84 0.67 -26.70
CA THR A 21 22.61 0.10 -26.13
C THR A 21 21.52 1.15 -25.82
N ALA A 22 21.53 2.28 -26.48
CA ALA A 22 20.81 3.44 -25.98
C ALA A 22 19.38 3.66 -26.50
N MET A 23 18.95 2.99 -27.60
CA MET A 23 17.64 3.33 -28.18
C MET A 23 16.84 2.14 -28.70
N PHE A 24 15.53 2.27 -28.59
CA PHE A 24 14.54 1.37 -29.19
C PHE A 24 14.16 1.90 -30.59
N THR A 25 13.75 1.00 -31.50
CA THR A 25 13.12 1.43 -32.73
C THR A 25 11.76 2.08 -32.49
N ASP A 26 11.27 2.91 -33.40
CA ASP A 26 9.94 3.53 -33.27
C ASP A 26 8.84 2.49 -33.07
N GLN A 27 8.93 1.32 -33.72
CA GLN A 27 7.99 0.23 -33.55
C GLN A 27 8.08 -0.41 -32.14
N GLN A 28 9.27 -0.59 -31.60
CA GLN A 28 9.47 -1.09 -30.25
C GLN A 28 9.00 -0.08 -29.25
N ALA A 29 9.27 1.19 -29.43
CA ALA A 29 8.77 2.26 -28.57
C ALA A 29 7.24 2.32 -28.58
N ALA A 30 6.61 2.23 -29.77
CA ALA A 30 5.15 2.20 -29.88
C ALA A 30 4.53 0.97 -29.24
N TYR A 31 5.12 -0.22 -29.40
CA TYR A 31 4.66 -1.45 -28.77
C TYR A 31 4.79 -1.37 -27.24
N MET A 32 5.91 -0.88 -26.74
CA MET A 32 6.13 -0.67 -25.31
C MET A 32 5.15 0.35 -24.73
N ALA A 33 4.92 1.45 -25.43
CA ALA A 33 3.93 2.46 -25.03
C ALA A 33 2.51 1.84 -24.96
N GLY A 34 2.13 1.02 -25.95
CA GLY A 34 0.85 0.32 -25.97
C GLY A 34 0.68 -0.65 -24.79
N ILE A 35 1.74 -1.37 -24.40
CA ILE A 35 1.71 -2.24 -23.20
C ILE A 35 1.60 -1.39 -21.93
N LEU A 36 2.34 -0.31 -21.84
CA LEU A 36 2.33 0.57 -20.66
C LEU A 36 0.99 1.27 -20.50
N THR A 37 0.40 1.78 -21.56
CA THR A 37 -0.92 2.44 -21.49
C THR A 37 -2.10 1.46 -21.36
N GLY A 38 -1.90 0.18 -21.66
CA GLY A 38 -2.88 -0.89 -21.57
C GLY A 38 -2.72 -1.74 -20.31
N VAL A 39 -2.30 -3.00 -20.51
CA VAL A 39 -2.24 -4.02 -19.43
C VAL A 39 -1.24 -3.75 -18.31
N ARG A 40 -0.33 -2.80 -18.48
CA ARG A 40 0.68 -2.41 -17.47
C ARG A 40 0.70 -0.90 -17.22
N SER A 41 -0.46 -0.27 -17.26
CA SER A 41 -0.58 1.17 -17.02
C SER A 41 -0.03 1.59 -15.63
N SER A 42 -0.02 0.68 -14.67
CA SER A 42 0.61 0.90 -13.36
C SER A 42 2.12 1.17 -13.43
N LEU A 43 2.81 0.78 -14.52
CA LEU A 43 4.22 1.09 -14.73
C LEU A 43 4.46 2.52 -15.26
N LEU A 44 3.42 3.24 -15.67
CA LEU A 44 3.49 4.65 -16.07
C LEU A 44 3.44 5.61 -14.89
N ASP A 45 3.30 5.09 -13.68
CA ASP A 45 3.36 5.94 -12.50
C ASP A 45 4.74 6.59 -12.41
N ALA A 46 4.75 7.93 -12.43
CA ALA A 46 5.96 8.75 -12.45
C ALA A 46 6.92 8.49 -11.25
N ASN A 47 6.44 7.76 -10.24
CA ASN A 47 7.23 7.40 -9.07
C ASN A 47 8.23 6.24 -9.31
N LEU A 48 8.12 5.52 -10.44
CA LEU A 48 9.05 4.44 -10.77
C LEU A 48 10.38 4.91 -11.37
N CYS A 49 10.44 6.17 -11.84
CA CYS A 49 11.64 6.74 -12.48
C CYS A 49 12.29 7.84 -11.64
N GLY A 50 12.52 7.63 -10.35
CA GLY A 50 13.33 8.54 -9.53
C GLY A 50 12.70 9.90 -9.22
N GLY A 51 11.42 10.10 -9.50
CA GLY A 51 10.62 11.18 -8.93
C GLY A 51 10.41 10.87 -7.45
N GLY A 52 10.63 11.84 -6.59
CA GLY A 52 10.50 11.69 -5.15
C GLY A 52 9.19 11.00 -4.79
N ARG A 53 9.23 10.04 -3.88
CA ARG A 53 8.04 9.34 -3.38
C ARG A 53 7.05 10.41 -2.91
N SER A 54 5.89 10.44 -3.52
CA SER A 54 4.81 11.35 -3.11
C SER A 54 4.07 10.84 -1.88
N GLY A 55 4.49 9.69 -1.34
CA GLY A 55 3.78 8.96 -0.29
C GLY A 55 2.58 8.17 -0.84
N PRO A 56 1.90 7.41 0.04
CA PRO A 56 0.70 6.68 -0.34
C PRO A 56 -0.42 7.61 -0.84
N CYS A 57 -1.32 7.09 -1.65
CA CYS A 57 -2.54 7.82 -2.04
C CYS A 57 -3.26 8.37 -0.81
N ILE A 58 -3.85 9.56 -0.93
CA ILE A 58 -4.66 10.19 0.11
C ILE A 58 -6.12 10.15 -0.34
N PRO A 59 -6.88 9.09 -0.02
CA PRO A 59 -8.29 9.02 -0.39
C PRO A 59 -9.11 10.00 0.43
N THR A 60 -10.14 10.53 -0.19
CA THR A 60 -11.06 11.46 0.45
C THR A 60 -12.48 10.92 0.41
N ALA A 61 -13.29 11.31 1.38
CA ALA A 61 -14.72 11.02 1.41
C ALA A 61 -15.51 12.33 1.45
N ALA A 62 -16.34 12.56 0.44
CA ALA A 62 -17.04 13.84 0.27
C ALA A 62 -18.07 14.12 1.38
N VAL A 63 -18.74 13.09 1.87
CA VAL A 63 -19.64 13.13 3.03
C VAL A 63 -18.86 12.89 4.32
N GLY A 64 -17.78 12.13 4.22
CA GLY A 64 -16.92 11.79 5.35
C GLY A 64 -17.61 10.88 6.36
N THR A 65 -17.45 11.21 7.63
CA THR A 65 -17.89 10.38 8.76
C THR A 65 -19.21 10.87 9.37
N ALA A 66 -19.92 11.78 8.71
CA ALA A 66 -21.09 12.48 9.28
C ALA A 66 -22.25 11.54 9.63
N GLU A 67 -22.36 10.39 8.97
CA GLU A 67 -23.43 9.41 9.17
C GLU A 67 -23.00 8.25 10.11
N GLY A 68 -21.78 8.27 10.59
CA GLY A 68 -21.26 7.24 11.51
C GLY A 68 -20.33 6.23 10.85
N ASP A 69 -19.99 6.42 9.58
CA ASP A 69 -19.13 5.57 8.77
C ASP A 69 -17.66 5.90 9.05
N TYR A 70 -17.10 5.34 10.12
CA TYR A 70 -15.73 5.63 10.52
C TYR A 70 -15.06 4.45 11.25
N VAL A 71 -13.73 4.52 11.37
CA VAL A 71 -12.93 3.65 12.23
C VAL A 71 -12.95 4.23 13.65
N ASN A 72 -13.46 3.49 14.64
CA ASN A 72 -13.53 3.97 16.02
C ASN A 72 -12.32 3.58 16.86
N GLY A 73 -11.53 2.64 16.39
CA GLY A 73 -10.29 2.28 17.08
C GLY A 73 -9.46 1.24 16.35
N VAL A 74 -8.15 1.34 16.56
CA VAL A 74 -7.14 0.44 16.00
C VAL A 74 -6.15 0.03 17.07
N GLN A 75 -5.91 -1.29 17.18
CA GLN A 75 -4.93 -1.87 18.09
C GLN A 75 -3.99 -2.81 17.33
N LEU A 76 -2.68 -2.56 17.41
CA LEU A 76 -1.63 -3.43 16.89
C LEU A 76 -0.30 -3.15 17.62
N GLY A 77 0.22 -4.12 18.35
CA GLY A 77 1.45 -3.93 19.12
C GLY A 77 1.33 -2.76 20.09
N SER A 78 2.15 -1.71 19.96
CA SER A 78 2.06 -0.48 20.77
C SER A 78 1.02 0.53 20.28
N ILE A 79 0.47 0.34 19.06
CA ILE A 79 -0.64 1.17 18.59
C ILE A 79 -1.90 0.82 19.39
N ASN A 80 -2.46 1.81 20.09
CA ASN A 80 -3.73 1.74 20.78
C ASN A 80 -4.44 3.08 20.62
N ASN A 81 -5.07 3.27 19.46
CA ASN A 81 -5.82 4.47 19.11
C ASN A 81 -7.31 4.18 19.28
N ALA A 82 -7.87 4.55 20.41
CA ALA A 82 -9.29 4.38 20.72
C ALA A 82 -10.04 5.70 20.53
N ASN A 83 -11.26 5.63 20.02
CA ASN A 83 -12.10 6.79 19.68
C ASN A 83 -11.40 7.71 18.66
N SER A 84 -10.77 7.10 17.65
CA SER A 84 -9.97 7.81 16.65
C SER A 84 -10.82 8.49 15.58
N GLY A 85 -12.04 7.99 15.36
CA GLY A 85 -12.86 8.34 14.22
C GLY A 85 -13.71 9.61 14.37
N GLY A 86 -14.44 9.92 13.31
CA GLY A 86 -15.42 11.00 13.32
C GLY A 86 -14.86 12.38 12.96
N THR A 87 -13.75 12.43 12.24
CA THR A 87 -13.06 13.70 11.87
C THR A 87 -13.80 14.53 10.80
N GLY A 88 -14.92 14.03 10.26
CA GLY A 88 -15.66 14.71 9.18
C GLY A 88 -14.99 14.54 7.81
N ALA A 89 -15.44 15.32 6.81
CA ALA A 89 -14.77 15.37 5.53
C ALA A 89 -13.47 16.18 5.61
N PRO A 90 -12.39 15.83 4.91
CA PRO A 90 -12.24 14.77 3.90
C PRO A 90 -12.03 13.36 4.47
N ALA A 91 -12.07 13.17 5.78
CA ALA A 91 -12.02 11.88 6.48
C ALA A 91 -10.75 11.05 6.19
N TYR A 92 -9.63 11.71 6.15
CA TYR A 92 -8.30 11.12 6.13
C TYR A 92 -7.45 11.68 7.28
N THR A 93 -6.87 10.79 8.08
CA THR A 93 -5.98 11.18 9.16
C THR A 93 -4.71 10.35 9.14
N ASN A 94 -3.56 11.03 9.15
CA ASN A 94 -2.26 10.38 9.28
C ASN A 94 -1.81 10.45 10.74
N PHE A 95 -1.87 9.33 11.42
CA PHE A 95 -1.45 9.16 12.82
C PHE A 95 0.01 8.69 12.98
N SER A 96 0.78 8.51 11.91
CA SER A 96 2.10 7.89 11.95
C SER A 96 3.10 8.61 12.87
N ALA A 97 2.93 9.91 13.08
CA ALA A 97 3.76 10.69 14.00
C ALA A 97 3.41 10.45 15.48
N THR A 98 2.17 9.99 15.78
CA THR A 98 1.68 9.81 17.15
C THR A 98 1.61 8.34 17.54
N TYR A 99 1.20 7.49 16.61
CA TYR A 99 1.00 6.07 16.82
C TYR A 99 1.85 5.25 15.87
N SER A 100 2.77 4.48 16.42
CA SER A 100 3.63 3.58 15.66
C SER A 100 3.97 2.33 16.45
N THR A 101 4.35 1.26 15.75
CA THR A 101 4.83 0.01 16.35
C THR A 101 5.91 -0.65 15.50
N SER A 102 6.73 -1.50 16.11
CA SER A 102 7.72 -2.32 15.40
C SER A 102 7.18 -3.73 15.21
N LEU A 103 7.35 -4.27 14.01
CA LEU A 103 6.95 -5.62 13.64
C LEU A 103 8.15 -6.40 13.11
N THR A 104 8.33 -7.62 13.59
CA THR A 104 9.47 -8.48 13.22
C THR A 104 9.10 -9.36 12.04
N GLN A 105 9.96 -9.43 11.02
CA GLN A 105 9.84 -10.37 9.91
C GLN A 105 9.60 -11.81 10.40
N GLY A 106 8.72 -12.55 9.75
CA GLY A 106 8.37 -13.93 10.07
C GLY A 106 7.55 -14.12 11.34
N THR A 107 7.22 -13.05 12.07
CA THR A 107 6.44 -13.09 13.32
C THR A 107 4.97 -12.85 13.05
N THR A 108 4.12 -13.58 13.75
CA THR A 108 2.66 -13.43 13.69
C THR A 108 2.17 -12.40 14.71
N TYR A 109 1.31 -11.51 14.25
CA TYR A 109 0.64 -10.48 15.05
C TYR A 109 -0.87 -10.54 14.86
N SER A 110 -1.59 -9.81 15.69
CA SER A 110 -3.03 -9.59 15.54
C SER A 110 -3.31 -8.09 15.53
N ILE A 111 -4.07 -7.64 14.53
CA ILE A 111 -4.66 -6.30 14.50
C ILE A 111 -6.13 -6.39 14.89
N THR A 112 -6.61 -5.46 15.71
CA THR A 112 -8.02 -5.31 16.04
C THR A 112 -8.52 -3.97 15.54
N ILE A 113 -9.63 -3.98 14.80
CA ILE A 113 -10.32 -2.79 14.30
C ILE A 113 -11.69 -2.72 14.96
N GLN A 114 -12.04 -1.55 15.47
CA GLN A 114 -13.37 -1.27 15.98
C GLN A 114 -14.14 -0.39 15.01
N SER A 115 -15.35 -0.81 14.66
CA SER A 115 -16.25 -0.06 13.75
C SER A 115 -16.84 1.17 14.43
N GLY A 116 -17.29 2.12 13.59
CA GLY A 116 -18.04 3.30 14.01
C GLY A 116 -19.48 3.02 14.37
N ASN A 117 -20.30 4.05 14.19
CA ASN A 117 -21.69 4.07 14.64
C ASN A 117 -22.72 3.79 13.51
N TYR A 118 -22.26 3.31 12.37
CA TYR A 118 -23.11 2.89 11.27
C TYR A 118 -22.93 1.41 10.95
N THR A 119 -23.93 0.81 10.31
CA THR A 119 -23.94 -0.58 9.84
C THR A 119 -24.95 -0.75 8.69
N PRO A 120 -24.62 -1.49 7.59
CA PRO A 120 -23.35 -2.19 7.39
C PRO A 120 -22.29 -1.28 6.75
N ASP A 121 -21.10 -1.28 7.34
CA ASP A 121 -19.88 -0.72 6.76
C ASP A 121 -18.86 -1.80 6.51
N ASN A 122 -17.91 -1.53 5.61
CA ASN A 122 -16.81 -2.43 5.29
C ASN A 122 -15.50 -1.87 5.83
N TYR A 123 -14.74 -2.73 6.52
CA TYR A 123 -13.47 -2.39 7.15
C TYR A 123 -12.37 -3.27 6.60
N ALA A 124 -11.18 -2.70 6.37
CA ALA A 124 -10.00 -3.45 5.99
C ALA A 124 -8.72 -2.76 6.42
N ALA A 125 -7.63 -3.53 6.47
CA ALA A 125 -6.30 -3.05 6.79
C ALA A 125 -5.25 -3.61 5.83
N TRP A 126 -4.19 -2.82 5.58
CA TRP A 126 -3.03 -3.15 4.75
C TRP A 126 -1.75 -2.66 5.41
N ILE A 127 -0.63 -3.34 5.17
CA ILE A 127 0.71 -2.84 5.45
C ILE A 127 1.50 -2.86 4.15
N ASP A 128 2.07 -1.71 3.76
CA ASP A 128 2.96 -1.58 2.61
C ASP A 128 4.31 -2.25 2.94
N TYR A 129 4.38 -3.59 2.73
CA TYR A 129 5.56 -4.38 3.08
C TYR A 129 6.75 -4.17 2.16
N ASN A 130 6.51 -3.79 0.91
CA ASN A 130 7.55 -3.57 -0.09
C ASN A 130 8.01 -2.10 -0.16
N GLN A 131 7.35 -1.21 0.58
CA GLN A 131 7.64 0.22 0.70
C GLN A 131 7.60 0.96 -0.65
N ASN A 132 6.61 0.60 -1.49
CA ASN A 132 6.41 1.23 -2.79
C ASN A 132 5.34 2.33 -2.78
N ASP A 133 4.80 2.68 -1.61
CA ASP A 133 3.71 3.63 -1.38
C ASP A 133 2.37 3.20 -2.01
N ARG A 134 2.18 1.89 -2.23
CA ARG A 134 0.95 1.27 -2.71
C ARG A 134 0.50 0.19 -1.73
N PHE A 135 -0.77 -0.14 -1.78
CA PHE A 135 -1.34 -1.21 -0.97
C PHE A 135 -1.90 -2.29 -1.90
N GLU A 136 -1.10 -3.32 -2.15
CA GLU A 136 -1.49 -4.43 -3.01
C GLU A 136 -2.39 -5.42 -2.25
N ILE A 137 -3.06 -6.30 -3.02
CA ILE A 137 -3.90 -7.35 -2.43
C ILE A 137 -3.10 -8.32 -1.55
N THR A 138 -1.81 -8.52 -1.84
CA THR A 138 -0.89 -9.36 -1.05
C THR A 138 -0.47 -8.72 0.27
N GLU A 139 -0.76 -7.45 0.47
CA GLU A 139 -0.46 -6.66 1.65
C GLU A 139 -1.69 -6.43 2.53
N LYS A 140 -2.86 -6.91 2.09
CA LYS A 140 -4.10 -6.84 2.84
C LYS A 140 -4.07 -7.82 4.02
N LEU A 141 -4.26 -7.30 5.23
CA LEU A 141 -4.26 -8.09 6.46
C LEU A 141 -5.58 -8.81 6.68
N GLY A 142 -6.68 -8.19 6.30
CA GLY A 142 -8.02 -8.72 6.43
C GLY A 142 -9.09 -7.67 6.14
N GLU A 143 -10.34 -8.14 6.06
CA GLU A 143 -11.52 -7.29 5.87
C GLU A 143 -12.73 -7.90 6.55
N PHE A 144 -13.70 -7.06 6.92
CA PHE A 144 -15.01 -7.49 7.42
C PHE A 144 -16.07 -6.42 7.12
N ALA A 145 -17.33 -6.87 7.03
CA ALA A 145 -18.48 -6.00 7.14
C ALA A 145 -19.01 -6.07 8.56
N ASN A 146 -19.27 -4.92 9.20
CA ASN A 146 -19.85 -4.94 10.53
C ASN A 146 -21.36 -5.28 10.47
N THR A 147 -21.83 -5.97 11.48
CA THR A 147 -23.26 -6.34 11.67
C THR A 147 -23.85 -5.64 12.89
N ALA A 148 -23.03 -4.90 13.63
CA ALA A 148 -23.42 -4.10 14.77
C ALA A 148 -22.51 -2.86 14.87
N ILE A 149 -23.04 -1.77 15.39
CA ILE A 149 -22.26 -0.57 15.71
C ILE A 149 -21.23 -0.87 16.78
N GLY A 150 -20.04 -0.27 16.68
CA GLY A 150 -18.95 -0.47 17.64
C GLY A 150 -18.39 -1.90 17.65
N GLN A 151 -18.67 -2.72 16.64
CA GLN A 151 -18.14 -4.09 16.54
C GLN A 151 -16.63 -4.07 16.43
N SER A 152 -15.96 -4.93 17.22
CA SER A 152 -14.54 -5.16 17.10
C SER A 152 -14.26 -6.46 16.36
N GLN A 153 -13.34 -6.43 15.40
CA GLN A 153 -12.88 -7.60 14.65
C GLN A 153 -11.35 -7.67 14.67
N SER A 154 -10.83 -8.86 14.92
CA SER A 154 -9.39 -9.11 14.92
C SER A 154 -8.98 -9.99 13.76
N PHE A 155 -7.81 -9.69 13.17
CA PHE A 155 -7.17 -10.47 12.12
C PHE A 155 -5.79 -10.89 12.57
N SER A 156 -5.45 -12.16 12.41
CA SER A 156 -4.09 -12.65 12.60
C SER A 156 -3.35 -12.65 11.27
N PHE A 157 -2.14 -12.10 11.24
CA PHE A 157 -1.29 -12.04 10.05
C PHE A 157 0.16 -12.28 10.41
N THR A 158 0.95 -12.77 9.46
CA THR A 158 2.39 -12.97 9.62
C THR A 158 3.14 -11.98 8.75
N VAL A 159 4.07 -11.22 9.33
CA VAL A 159 4.93 -10.31 8.57
C VAL A 159 5.78 -11.14 7.60
N PRO A 160 5.74 -10.87 6.29
CA PRO A 160 6.55 -11.61 5.34
C PRO A 160 8.04 -11.55 5.69
N ALA A 161 8.74 -12.68 5.55
CA ALA A 161 10.20 -12.71 5.72
C ALA A 161 10.92 -11.82 4.68
N SER A 162 10.26 -11.54 3.55
CA SER A 162 10.73 -10.67 2.47
C SER A 162 10.31 -9.20 2.64
N ALA A 163 9.57 -8.84 3.69
CA ALA A 163 9.18 -7.45 3.91
C ALA A 163 10.42 -6.54 3.99
N THR A 164 10.36 -5.38 3.38
CA THR A 164 11.47 -4.42 3.39
C THR A 164 11.66 -3.87 4.80
N LEU A 165 12.91 -3.88 5.30
CA LEU A 165 13.24 -3.34 6.63
C LEU A 165 13.11 -1.81 6.65
N GLY A 166 12.69 -1.28 7.79
CA GLY A 166 12.56 0.17 7.99
C GLY A 166 11.13 0.64 8.17
N GLY A 167 10.94 1.94 8.01
CA GLY A 167 9.65 2.59 8.20
C GLY A 167 8.70 2.36 7.03
N THR A 168 7.45 2.04 7.34
CA THR A 168 6.36 1.88 6.36
C THR A 168 5.02 2.28 6.96
N THR A 169 3.95 2.13 6.21
CA THR A 169 2.60 2.55 6.57
C THR A 169 1.66 1.35 6.77
N LEU A 170 0.94 1.37 7.87
CA LEU A 170 -0.30 0.62 8.06
C LEU A 170 -1.46 1.55 7.69
N ARG A 171 -2.33 1.12 6.79
CA ARG A 171 -3.59 1.79 6.46
C ARG A 171 -4.76 1.00 6.99
N VAL A 172 -5.70 1.69 7.62
CA VAL A 172 -6.99 1.15 8.04
C VAL A 172 -8.10 1.99 7.42
N ARG A 173 -9.13 1.35 6.90
CA ARG A 173 -10.31 2.02 6.34
C ARG A 173 -11.59 1.44 6.88
N GLY A 174 -12.57 2.33 7.11
CA GLY A 174 -13.97 2.00 7.32
C GLY A 174 -14.80 2.79 6.31
N VAL A 175 -15.58 2.12 5.44
CA VAL A 175 -16.29 2.76 4.34
C VAL A 175 -17.68 2.17 4.16
N PHE A 176 -18.65 3.02 3.82
CA PHE A 176 -19.91 2.59 3.26
C PHE A 176 -19.72 2.36 1.76
N HIS A 177 -20.09 1.16 1.29
CA HIS A 177 -19.95 0.76 -0.10
C HIS A 177 -21.33 0.76 -0.79
N ASN A 178 -21.42 1.50 -1.91
CA ASN A 178 -22.61 1.53 -2.75
C ASN A 178 -22.48 0.58 -3.94
N ASP A 179 -23.61 0.14 -4.49
CA ASP A 179 -23.66 -0.63 -5.73
C ASP A 179 -23.00 0.17 -6.87
N GLY A 180 -22.12 -0.50 -7.62
CA GLY A 180 -21.39 0.09 -8.75
C GLY A 180 -20.06 0.73 -8.40
N GLU A 181 -19.70 0.86 -7.12
CA GLU A 181 -18.35 1.18 -6.70
C GLU A 181 -17.41 -0.03 -6.86
N PRO A 182 -16.07 0.15 -6.87
CA PRO A 182 -15.13 -0.98 -6.92
C PRO A 182 -15.26 -1.87 -5.67
N ALA A 183 -14.30 -2.75 -5.41
CA ALA A 183 -14.35 -3.64 -4.24
C ALA A 183 -14.78 -2.90 -2.96
N PRO A 184 -15.48 -3.55 -2.04
CA PRO A 184 -16.00 -2.92 -0.80
C PRO A 184 -14.94 -2.17 0.01
N THR A 185 -13.67 -2.54 -0.15
CA THR A 185 -12.54 -1.90 0.52
C THR A 185 -11.35 -1.77 -0.42
N ASP A 186 -11.37 -0.75 -1.27
CA ASP A 186 -10.20 -0.35 -2.06
C ASP A 186 -9.34 0.62 -1.22
N PRO A 187 -8.01 0.45 -1.15
CA PRO A 187 -7.16 1.28 -0.30
C PRO A 187 -7.04 2.73 -0.75
N CYS A 188 -7.36 3.05 -2.02
CA CYS A 188 -7.16 4.37 -2.62
C CYS A 188 -8.41 5.01 -3.23
N TYR A 189 -9.50 4.27 -3.36
CA TYR A 189 -10.73 4.80 -3.96
C TYR A 189 -11.40 5.85 -3.05
N ASN A 190 -11.95 6.88 -3.67
CA ASN A 190 -12.68 7.95 -2.97
C ASN A 190 -14.15 7.57 -2.80
N TYR A 191 -14.46 6.81 -1.76
CA TYR A 191 -15.85 6.52 -1.38
C TYR A 191 -16.53 7.80 -0.91
N ALA A 192 -17.86 7.89 -1.10
CA ALA A 192 -18.61 9.06 -0.65
C ALA A 192 -18.60 9.19 0.88
N ARG A 193 -18.71 8.06 1.59
CA ARG A 193 -18.75 7.96 3.06
C ARG A 193 -17.66 7.03 3.55
N GLY A 194 -17.10 7.35 4.69
CA GLY A 194 -16.05 6.54 5.32
C GLY A 194 -14.88 7.36 5.83
N GLU A 195 -13.90 6.66 6.33
CA GLU A 195 -12.66 7.20 6.89
C GLU A 195 -11.45 6.37 6.49
N THR A 196 -10.30 7.03 6.43
CA THR A 196 -8.99 6.40 6.24
C THR A 196 -8.03 6.90 7.30
N GLU A 197 -7.36 5.98 7.96
CA GLU A 197 -6.35 6.23 8.98
C GLU A 197 -5.03 5.56 8.60
N ASP A 198 -3.94 6.31 8.60
CA ASP A 198 -2.58 5.80 8.38
C ASP A 198 -1.76 5.84 9.67
N TYR A 199 -1.01 4.78 9.95
CA TYR A 199 -0.19 4.57 11.15
C TYR A 199 1.25 4.22 10.78
N GLY A 200 2.19 4.52 11.67
CA GLY A 200 3.60 4.19 11.47
C GLY A 200 3.91 2.72 11.81
N ILE A 201 4.59 2.02 10.91
CA ILE A 201 5.15 0.69 11.16
C ILE A 201 6.65 0.74 10.93
N THR A 202 7.41 0.06 11.79
CA THR A 202 8.84 -0.20 11.55
C THR A 202 9.03 -1.70 11.42
N ILE A 203 9.42 -2.17 10.24
CA ILE A 203 9.77 -3.58 10.02
C ILE A 203 11.20 -3.80 10.50
N VAL A 204 11.39 -4.79 11.38
CA VAL A 204 12.70 -5.20 11.90
C VAL A 204 13.00 -6.64 11.53
N SER A 205 14.29 -6.96 11.39
CA SER A 205 14.72 -8.32 11.07
C SER A 205 14.42 -9.27 12.25
N SER A 206 14.06 -10.52 11.92
CA SER A 206 14.15 -11.59 12.89
C SER A 206 15.61 -11.74 13.29
N SER A 207 15.95 -11.54 14.57
CA SER A 207 17.29 -11.80 15.09
C SER A 207 17.57 -13.30 15.11
N ASN A 208 17.78 -13.90 13.94
CA ASN A 208 18.30 -15.27 13.84
C ASN A 208 19.82 -15.23 13.77
N GLY A 209 20.43 -15.46 14.92
CA GLY A 209 21.82 -15.86 15.01
C GLY A 209 22.82 -14.71 15.05
N SER A 210 23.22 -14.35 16.25
CA SER A 210 24.57 -13.83 16.49
C SER A 210 25.58 -14.70 15.74
N CYS A 211 26.20 -14.19 14.68
CA CYS A 211 27.45 -14.73 14.19
C CYS A 211 28.48 -14.53 15.33
N ILE A 212 28.65 -15.52 16.19
CA ILE A 212 29.79 -15.56 17.09
C ILE A 212 30.97 -15.81 16.18
N PRO A 213 31.96 -14.90 16.04
CA PRO A 213 33.18 -15.19 15.36
C PRO A 213 33.86 -16.31 16.16
N THR A 214 33.97 -17.50 15.60
CA THR A 214 34.91 -18.51 16.13
C THR A 214 36.29 -17.93 15.98
N SER A 215 36.83 -17.44 17.09
CA SER A 215 38.28 -17.16 17.19
C SER A 215 39.05 -18.45 16.96
N ALA A 216 39.86 -18.45 15.90
CA ALA A 216 40.87 -19.45 15.66
C ALA A 216 42.04 -19.26 16.62
#